data_d9a6e5fb235ccb1551314044d77b1c89
#
_entry.id   d9a6e5fb235ccb1551314044d77b1c89
#
_cell.length_a   1.000
_cell.length_b   1.000
_cell.length_c   1.000
_cell.angle_alpha   90.00
_cell.angle_beta   90.00
_cell.angle_gamma   90.00
#
_symmetry.space_group_name_H-M   'P 1'
#
loop_
_entity.id
_entity.type
_entity.pdbx_description
1 polymer ?
#
loop_
_entity_poly.entity_id
_entity_poly.type
_entity_poly.pdbx_seq_one_letter_code
_entity_poly.pdbx_strand_id
1 'polypeptide(L)'
;MITPLPVTLEGNGVRLEPLTSDHRDGLAAAAGDGRLWELWYTSVPSPESTATYIADALAGQKAGQMLPWAVRDLSSGAIAGSTRYHDIVRDIDRVEIGYTWYGAKWQRSHVNSACKLLLLTHAFEALGCKVVGLRTDNFNFASQKAIEALGAKKDGVIRHHQARRDGTARDSVMYSILVAEWPDVKRHLALRLARGSRSPSA
;
A
#
# COMPACT_ATOMS: atom_id res chain seq x y z
N MET A 1 8.67 15.16 14.97
CA MET A 1 8.05 13.87 15.39
C MET A 1 6.68 13.75 14.74
N ILE A 2 6.49 12.75 13.89
CA ILE A 2 5.25 12.53 13.13
C ILE A 2 4.14 11.94 14.01
N THR A 3 2.88 12.30 13.71
CA THR A 3 1.70 11.74 14.40
C THR A 3 0.62 11.41 13.37
N PRO A 4 0.71 10.24 12.70
CA PRO A 4 -0.30 9.83 11.75
C PRO A 4 -1.65 9.61 12.43
N LEU A 5 -2.69 10.28 11.92
CA LEU A 5 -4.08 10.16 12.38
C LEU A 5 -4.96 9.69 11.22
N PRO A 6 -6.08 9.00 11.51
CA PRO A 6 -7.04 8.61 10.48
C PRO A 6 -7.51 9.81 9.65
N VAL A 7 -7.33 9.73 8.35
CA VAL A 7 -7.69 10.77 7.39
C VAL A 7 -8.14 10.12 6.08
N THR A 8 -9.12 10.71 5.43
CA THR A 8 -9.51 10.35 4.07
C THR A 8 -8.59 11.07 3.08
N LEU A 9 -8.02 10.32 2.14
CA LEU A 9 -7.21 10.86 1.05
C LEU A 9 -7.92 10.57 -0.28
N GLU A 10 -8.08 11.58 -1.13
CA GLU A 10 -8.82 11.44 -2.38
C GLU A 10 -8.11 12.13 -3.53
N GLY A 11 -8.13 11.49 -4.69
CA GLY A 11 -7.59 12.05 -5.93
C GLY A 11 -7.35 10.97 -6.99
N ASN A 12 -7.23 11.41 -8.23
CA ASN A 12 -6.91 10.54 -9.37
C ASN A 12 -7.82 9.29 -9.49
N GLY A 13 -9.12 9.45 -9.21
CA GLY A 13 -10.12 8.38 -9.36
C GLY A 13 -10.15 7.36 -8.22
N VAL A 14 -9.43 7.61 -7.11
CA VAL A 14 -9.46 6.74 -5.92
C VAL A 14 -9.69 7.54 -4.64
N ARG A 15 -10.25 6.86 -3.64
CA ARG A 15 -10.35 7.35 -2.26
C ARG A 15 -9.79 6.31 -1.31
N LEU A 16 -8.92 6.73 -0.43
CA LEU A 16 -8.43 5.96 0.69
C LEU A 16 -9.27 6.34 1.92
N GLU A 17 -10.12 5.43 2.36
CA GLU A 17 -11.01 5.62 3.50
C GLU A 17 -10.37 5.00 4.74
N PRO A 18 -10.31 5.70 5.90
CA PRO A 18 -9.88 5.07 7.14
C PRO A 18 -10.60 3.74 7.34
N LEU A 19 -9.84 2.67 7.59
CA LEU A 19 -10.39 1.33 7.67
C LEU A 19 -11.37 1.21 8.84
N THR A 20 -12.54 0.61 8.58
CA THR A 20 -13.54 0.23 9.59
C THR A 20 -14.04 -1.19 9.35
N SER A 21 -14.80 -1.74 10.29
CA SER A 21 -15.47 -3.03 10.14
C SER A 21 -16.45 -3.08 8.96
N ASP A 22 -17.03 -1.94 8.60
CA ASP A 22 -18.02 -1.84 7.52
C ASP A 22 -17.44 -2.11 6.13
N HIS A 23 -16.11 -2.03 6.01
CA HIS A 23 -15.41 -2.38 4.76
C HIS A 23 -15.30 -3.89 4.51
N ARG A 24 -15.75 -4.75 5.46
CA ARG A 24 -15.57 -6.20 5.41
C ARG A 24 -16.05 -6.82 4.09
N ASP A 25 -17.29 -6.58 3.72
CA ASP A 25 -17.89 -7.24 2.56
C ASP A 25 -17.25 -6.76 1.24
N GLY A 26 -16.93 -5.45 1.16
CA GLY A 26 -16.20 -4.89 0.02
C GLY A 26 -14.78 -5.45 -0.12
N LEU A 27 -14.05 -5.59 0.99
CA LEU A 27 -12.72 -6.17 1.00
C LEU A 27 -12.74 -7.67 0.72
N ALA A 28 -13.75 -8.40 1.22
CA ALA A 28 -13.92 -9.82 0.91
C ALA A 28 -14.19 -10.04 -0.58
N ALA A 29 -15.05 -9.22 -1.19
CA ALA A 29 -15.29 -9.25 -2.63
C ALA A 29 -14.03 -8.94 -3.45
N ALA A 30 -13.25 -7.92 -3.06
CA ALA A 30 -11.99 -7.59 -3.70
C ALA A 30 -10.93 -8.70 -3.54
N ALA A 31 -10.85 -9.32 -2.35
CA ALA A 31 -9.96 -10.44 -2.09
C ALA A 31 -10.34 -11.66 -2.94
N GLY A 32 -11.63 -11.94 -3.11
CA GLY A 32 -12.15 -13.02 -3.96
C GLY A 32 -11.80 -12.88 -5.43
N ASP A 33 -11.51 -11.67 -5.90
CA ASP A 33 -11.13 -11.39 -7.28
C ASP A 33 -9.63 -11.66 -7.50
N GLY A 34 -9.29 -12.82 -8.10
CA GLY A 34 -7.93 -13.20 -8.52
C GLY A 34 -7.17 -14.09 -7.54
N ARG A 35 -7.77 -14.55 -6.43
CA ARG A 35 -7.23 -15.56 -5.50
C ARG A 35 -5.80 -15.28 -5.02
N LEU A 36 -5.45 -14.02 -4.79
CA LEU A 36 -4.08 -13.61 -4.36
C LEU A 36 -3.64 -14.23 -3.03
N TRP A 37 -4.59 -14.64 -2.19
CA TRP A 37 -4.30 -15.31 -0.92
C TRP A 37 -3.64 -16.69 -1.09
N GLU A 38 -3.69 -17.29 -2.27
CA GLU A 38 -3.02 -18.57 -2.54
C GLU A 38 -1.53 -18.42 -2.77
N LEU A 39 -1.08 -17.20 -3.06
CA LEU A 39 0.35 -16.94 -3.24
C LEU A 39 1.04 -16.95 -1.86
N TRP A 40 1.93 -17.92 -1.68
CA TRP A 40 2.62 -18.19 -0.40
C TRP A 40 3.46 -17.02 0.13
N TYR A 41 3.89 -16.10 -0.76
CA TYR A 41 4.71 -14.93 -0.43
C TYR A 41 3.89 -13.66 -0.18
N THR A 42 2.55 -13.72 -0.11
CA THR A 42 1.69 -12.56 0.16
C THR A 42 0.98 -12.68 1.51
N SER A 43 0.49 -11.55 2.03
CA SER A 43 -0.35 -11.46 3.23
C SER A 43 -1.79 -11.08 2.90
N VAL A 44 -2.23 -11.25 1.66
CA VAL A 44 -3.61 -10.96 1.24
C VAL A 44 -4.56 -11.92 1.96
N PRO A 45 -5.65 -11.45 2.59
CA PRO A 45 -6.62 -12.35 3.23
C PRO A 45 -7.41 -13.15 2.19
N SER A 46 -7.89 -14.34 2.56
CA SER A 46 -9.00 -14.94 1.85
C SER A 46 -10.30 -14.20 2.15
N PRO A 47 -11.37 -14.34 1.34
CA PRO A 47 -12.67 -13.74 1.66
C PRO A 47 -13.15 -14.06 3.09
N GLU A 48 -12.97 -15.30 3.55
CA GLU A 48 -13.38 -15.77 4.86
C GLU A 48 -12.56 -15.15 6.00
N SER A 49 -11.26 -14.90 5.77
CA SER A 49 -10.35 -14.34 6.78
C SER A 49 -10.34 -12.81 6.81
N THR A 50 -11.15 -12.15 5.97
CA THR A 50 -11.17 -10.68 5.85
C THR A 50 -11.54 -9.99 7.16
N ALA A 51 -12.47 -10.56 7.94
CA ALA A 51 -12.85 -10.00 9.24
C ALA A 51 -11.66 -9.97 10.23
N THR A 52 -10.90 -11.06 10.31
CA THR A 52 -9.69 -11.15 11.15
C THR A 52 -8.63 -10.16 10.65
N TYR A 53 -8.42 -10.09 9.32
CA TYR A 53 -7.48 -9.13 8.72
C TYR A 53 -7.79 -7.67 9.08
N ILE A 54 -9.09 -7.29 9.12
CA ILE A 54 -9.52 -5.96 9.55
C ILE A 54 -9.29 -5.77 11.04
N ALA A 55 -9.66 -6.76 11.87
CA ALA A 55 -9.49 -6.69 13.32
C ALA A 55 -8.01 -6.48 13.70
N ASP A 56 -7.09 -7.23 13.09
CA ASP A 56 -5.64 -7.10 13.31
C ASP A 56 -5.14 -5.70 12.90
N ALA A 57 -5.64 -5.16 11.78
CA ALA A 57 -5.29 -3.83 11.33
C ALA A 57 -5.74 -2.74 12.30
N LEU A 58 -6.98 -2.85 12.80
CA LEU A 58 -7.54 -1.90 13.77
C LEU A 58 -6.87 -2.02 15.14
N ALA A 59 -6.49 -3.22 15.56
CA ALA A 59 -5.67 -3.43 16.77
C ALA A 59 -4.30 -2.75 16.63
N GLY A 60 -3.62 -2.90 15.50
CA GLY A 60 -2.38 -2.21 15.20
C GLY A 60 -2.53 -0.68 15.14
N GLN A 61 -3.66 -0.18 14.65
CA GLN A 61 -3.98 1.26 14.68
C GLN A 61 -4.16 1.76 16.12
N LYS A 62 -4.92 1.04 16.92
CA LYS A 62 -5.12 1.37 18.34
C LYS A 62 -3.80 1.38 19.12
N ALA A 63 -2.88 0.49 18.78
CA ALA A 63 -1.53 0.44 19.36
C ALA A 63 -0.58 1.54 18.80
N GLY A 64 -1.03 2.36 17.85
CA GLY A 64 -0.20 3.40 17.21
C GLY A 64 0.90 2.87 16.28
N GLN A 65 0.81 1.60 15.89
CA GLN A 65 1.78 0.90 15.04
C GLN A 65 1.41 0.93 13.55
N MET A 66 0.13 1.14 13.25
CA MET A 66 -0.39 1.13 11.88
C MET A 66 -1.41 2.25 11.67
N LEU A 67 -1.58 2.64 10.41
CA LEU A 67 -2.70 3.46 9.95
C LEU A 67 -3.24 2.84 8.66
N PRO A 68 -4.35 2.06 8.74
CA PRO A 68 -4.88 1.32 7.62
C PRO A 68 -5.98 2.08 6.86
N TRP A 69 -6.07 1.82 5.54
CA TRP A 69 -7.14 2.30 4.66
C TRP A 69 -7.75 1.17 3.85
N ALA A 70 -9.06 1.28 3.61
CA ALA A 70 -9.72 0.67 2.48
C ALA A 70 -9.55 1.58 1.26
N VAL A 71 -9.33 0.99 0.09
CA VAL A 71 -9.19 1.72 -1.17
C VAL A 71 -10.47 1.59 -1.96
N ARG A 72 -11.12 2.72 -2.25
CA ARG A 72 -12.32 2.78 -3.11
C ARG A 72 -11.94 3.28 -4.49
N ASP A 73 -12.39 2.56 -5.51
CA ASP A 73 -12.39 3.04 -6.88
C ASP A 73 -13.62 3.93 -7.10
N LEU A 74 -13.40 5.20 -7.40
CA LEU A 74 -14.47 6.19 -7.54
C LEU A 74 -15.30 5.99 -8.82
N SER A 75 -14.78 5.30 -9.82
CA SER A 75 -15.49 5.05 -11.06
C SER A 75 -16.59 4.00 -10.89
N SER A 76 -16.33 2.95 -10.12
CA SER A 76 -17.29 1.88 -9.84
C SER A 76 -17.96 1.99 -8.47
N GLY A 77 -17.45 2.83 -7.57
CA GLY A 77 -17.88 2.91 -6.18
C GLY A 77 -17.45 1.70 -5.34
N ALA A 78 -16.79 0.71 -5.91
CA ALA A 78 -16.41 -0.53 -5.22
C ALA A 78 -15.11 -0.39 -4.41
N ILE A 79 -14.97 -1.21 -3.37
CA ILE A 79 -13.70 -1.38 -2.65
C ILE A 79 -12.76 -2.19 -3.53
N ALA A 80 -11.60 -1.61 -3.84
CA ALA A 80 -10.58 -2.20 -4.71
C ALA A 80 -9.56 -3.04 -3.95
N GLY A 81 -9.36 -2.77 -2.66
CA GLY A 81 -8.36 -3.43 -1.84
C GLY A 81 -8.00 -2.63 -0.58
N SER A 82 -6.78 -2.82 -0.07
CA SER A 82 -6.31 -2.17 1.16
C SER A 82 -4.85 -1.77 1.06
N THR A 83 -4.45 -0.81 1.90
CA THR A 83 -3.07 -0.37 2.10
C THR A 83 -2.91 0.22 3.50
N ARG A 84 -1.68 0.32 4.02
CA ARG A 84 -1.41 0.87 5.37
C ARG A 84 -0.11 1.65 5.40
N TYR A 85 -0.03 2.63 6.35
CA TYR A 85 1.25 2.87 6.99
C TYR A 85 1.45 1.83 8.10
N HIS A 86 2.68 1.40 8.26
CA HIS A 86 3.13 0.54 9.35
C HIS A 86 4.58 0.87 9.68
N ASP A 87 5.15 0.20 10.67
CA ASP A 87 6.51 0.50 11.15
C ASP A 87 6.74 2.01 11.29
N ILE A 88 5.80 2.64 12.04
CA ILE A 88 5.78 4.08 12.29
C ILE A 88 6.85 4.40 13.33
N VAL A 89 8.01 4.92 12.89
CA VAL A 89 9.14 5.30 13.76
C VAL A 89 9.14 6.80 13.91
N ARG A 90 8.51 7.28 14.98
CA ARG A 90 8.22 8.71 15.20
C ARG A 90 9.49 9.54 15.40
N ASP A 91 10.49 9.00 16.08
CA ASP A 91 11.70 9.70 16.48
C ASP A 91 12.62 10.07 15.29
N ILE A 92 12.47 9.38 14.18
CA ILE A 92 13.21 9.64 12.94
C ILE A 92 12.30 10.03 11.77
N ASP A 93 11.03 10.37 12.05
CA ASP A 93 10.03 10.80 11.07
C ASP A 93 9.93 9.83 9.88
N ARG A 94 9.79 8.53 10.17
CA ARG A 94 9.72 7.44 9.19
C ARG A 94 8.42 6.67 9.30
N VAL A 95 7.86 6.30 8.15
CA VAL A 95 6.78 5.30 8.00
C VAL A 95 7.14 4.32 6.89
N GLU A 96 6.53 3.13 6.89
CA GLU A 96 6.52 2.25 5.73
C GLU A 96 5.13 2.16 5.13
N ILE A 97 5.03 2.12 3.79
CA ILE A 97 3.79 1.81 3.08
C ILE A 97 3.80 0.32 2.75
N GLY A 98 2.84 -0.42 3.29
CA GLY A 98 2.76 -1.85 3.08
C GLY A 98 1.35 -2.41 3.18
N TYR A 99 1.25 -3.76 3.26
CA TYR A 99 -0.02 -4.48 3.23
C TYR A 99 -0.91 -4.06 2.06
N THR A 100 -0.28 -3.64 0.96
CA THR A 100 -0.98 -3.16 -0.23
C THR A 100 -1.37 -4.32 -1.13
N TRP A 101 -2.66 -4.42 -1.42
CA TRP A 101 -3.19 -5.39 -2.38
C TRP A 101 -4.47 -4.87 -3.02
N TYR A 102 -4.76 -5.34 -4.22
CA TYR A 102 -5.95 -5.00 -5.00
C TYR A 102 -6.49 -6.24 -5.65
N GLY A 103 -7.82 -6.36 -5.78
CA GLY A 103 -8.45 -7.38 -6.60
C GLY A 103 -7.94 -7.36 -8.04
N ALA A 104 -8.06 -8.49 -8.75
CA ALA A 104 -7.42 -8.69 -10.05
C ALA A 104 -7.78 -7.62 -11.08
N LYS A 105 -9.04 -7.18 -11.11
CA LYS A 105 -9.52 -6.15 -12.07
C LYS A 105 -8.86 -4.78 -11.90
N TRP A 106 -8.33 -4.47 -10.71
CA TRP A 106 -7.63 -3.20 -10.45
C TRP A 106 -6.10 -3.31 -10.53
N GLN A 107 -5.56 -4.54 -10.70
CA GLN A 107 -4.14 -4.73 -10.93
C GLN A 107 -3.74 -4.18 -12.30
N ARG A 108 -2.51 -3.65 -12.39
CA ARG A 108 -1.99 -3.03 -13.63
C ARG A 108 -2.83 -1.86 -14.15
N SER A 109 -3.67 -1.28 -13.29
CA SER A 109 -4.44 -0.06 -13.56
C SER A 109 -3.78 1.17 -12.92
N HIS A 110 -4.46 2.32 -13.00
CA HIS A 110 -4.03 3.57 -12.35
C HIS A 110 -4.08 3.50 -10.82
N VAL A 111 -4.89 2.60 -10.24
CA VAL A 111 -5.23 2.57 -8.81
C VAL A 111 -3.99 2.54 -7.91
N ASN A 112 -3.03 1.65 -8.17
CA ASN A 112 -1.82 1.59 -7.34
C ASN A 112 -1.01 2.90 -7.40
N SER A 113 -0.83 3.48 -8.58
CA SER A 113 -0.07 4.73 -8.74
C SER A 113 -0.78 5.91 -8.08
N ALA A 114 -2.12 5.96 -8.19
CA ALA A 114 -2.94 6.99 -7.55
C ALA A 114 -2.87 6.88 -6.01
N CYS A 115 -3.05 5.68 -5.46
CA CYS A 115 -2.91 5.46 -4.01
C CYS A 115 -1.51 5.81 -3.50
N LYS A 116 -0.45 5.42 -4.23
CA LYS A 116 0.92 5.74 -3.83
C LYS A 116 1.21 7.24 -3.88
N LEU A 117 0.71 7.95 -4.89
CA LEU A 117 0.84 9.41 -4.96
C LEU A 117 0.16 10.07 -3.76
N LEU A 118 -1.07 9.66 -3.39
CA LEU A 118 -1.78 10.19 -2.23
C LEU A 118 -1.05 9.91 -0.91
N LEU A 119 -0.62 8.66 -0.68
CA LEU A 119 0.10 8.27 0.53
C LEU A 119 1.45 8.98 0.65
N LEU A 120 2.24 9.05 -0.41
CA LEU A 120 3.53 9.71 -0.39
C LEU A 120 3.37 11.23 -0.20
N THR A 121 2.36 11.87 -0.85
CA THR A 121 2.04 13.27 -0.61
C THR A 121 1.69 13.52 0.85
N HIS A 122 0.81 12.70 1.43
CA HIS A 122 0.44 12.83 2.83
C HIS A 122 1.64 12.60 3.77
N ALA A 123 2.49 11.60 3.50
CA ALA A 123 3.66 11.32 4.33
C ALA A 123 4.67 12.46 4.31
N PHE A 124 5.04 12.96 3.14
CA PHE A 124 6.09 13.99 3.03
C PHE A 124 5.59 15.40 3.30
N GLU A 125 4.39 15.77 2.82
CA GLU A 125 3.92 17.15 2.84
C GLU A 125 3.01 17.47 4.03
N ALA A 126 2.22 16.50 4.53
CA ALA A 126 1.35 16.71 5.68
C ALA A 126 1.98 16.23 7.00
N LEU A 127 2.57 15.03 7.01
CA LEU A 127 3.20 14.47 8.22
C LEU A 127 4.64 14.95 8.41
N GLY A 128 5.34 15.39 7.35
CA GLY A 128 6.73 15.82 7.42
C GLY A 128 7.73 14.67 7.54
N CYS A 129 7.39 13.47 7.05
CA CYS A 129 8.28 12.32 7.05
C CYS A 129 9.59 12.66 6.34
N LYS A 130 10.70 12.11 6.85
CA LYS A 130 12.02 12.20 6.22
C LYS A 130 12.28 11.04 5.27
N VAL A 131 11.68 9.89 5.57
CA VAL A 131 11.83 8.66 4.81
C VAL A 131 10.49 7.94 4.74
N VAL A 132 10.12 7.43 3.56
CA VAL A 132 9.06 6.46 3.39
C VAL A 132 9.66 5.15 2.91
N GLY A 133 9.56 4.12 3.75
CA GLY A 133 9.99 2.76 3.42
C GLY A 133 8.92 1.97 2.65
N LEU A 134 9.35 1.00 1.89
CA LEU A 134 8.54 -0.05 1.28
C LEU A 134 9.30 -1.37 1.37
N ARG A 135 8.61 -2.48 1.54
CA ARG A 135 9.25 -3.79 1.53
C ARG A 135 8.38 -4.86 0.88
N THR A 136 9.03 -5.87 0.35
CA THR A 136 8.34 -7.01 -0.23
C THR A 136 9.13 -8.29 -0.04
N ASP A 137 8.49 -9.43 -0.29
CA ASP A 137 9.15 -10.72 -0.32
C ASP A 137 10.14 -10.80 -1.49
N ASN A 138 11.28 -11.45 -1.29
CA ASN A 138 12.31 -11.63 -2.31
C ASN A 138 11.80 -12.36 -3.57
N PHE A 139 10.76 -13.17 -3.45
CA PHE A 139 10.12 -13.87 -4.58
C PHE A 139 8.93 -13.10 -5.17
N ASN A 140 8.50 -11.99 -4.56
CA ASN A 140 7.44 -11.16 -5.12
C ASN A 140 7.98 -10.16 -6.15
N PHE A 141 8.43 -10.66 -7.30
CA PHE A 141 8.99 -9.84 -8.38
C PHE A 141 8.01 -8.80 -8.92
N ALA A 142 6.71 -9.09 -8.91
CA ALA A 142 5.68 -8.15 -9.33
C ALA A 142 5.65 -6.93 -8.41
N SER A 143 5.72 -7.14 -7.09
CA SER A 143 5.79 -6.05 -6.10
C SER A 143 7.11 -5.29 -6.20
N GLN A 144 8.25 -5.97 -6.38
CA GLN A 144 9.55 -5.31 -6.56
C GLN A 144 9.51 -4.34 -7.74
N LYS A 145 9.06 -4.81 -8.92
CA LYS A 145 8.90 -3.97 -10.12
C LYS A 145 7.94 -2.80 -9.88
N ALA A 146 6.83 -3.03 -9.15
CA ALA A 146 5.87 -1.97 -8.84
C ALA A 146 6.48 -0.90 -7.93
N ILE A 147 7.29 -1.29 -6.93
CA ILE A 147 7.98 -0.39 -6.00
C ILE A 147 9.06 0.42 -6.75
N GLU A 148 9.88 -0.24 -7.55
CA GLU A 148 10.92 0.43 -8.36
C GLU A 148 10.32 1.42 -9.36
N ALA A 149 9.17 1.07 -9.95
CA ALA A 149 8.45 1.94 -10.87
C ALA A 149 7.83 3.19 -10.22
N LEU A 150 7.81 3.30 -8.88
CA LEU A 150 7.48 4.54 -8.16
C LEU A 150 8.66 5.51 -8.12
N GLY A 151 9.89 5.03 -8.34
CA GLY A 151 11.13 5.76 -8.12
C GLY A 151 11.81 5.45 -6.78
N ALA A 152 11.32 4.45 -6.03
CA ALA A 152 11.96 4.00 -4.79
C ALA A 152 13.29 3.32 -5.10
N LYS A 153 14.29 3.58 -4.25
CA LYS A 153 15.61 2.95 -4.33
C LYS A 153 15.68 1.73 -3.44
N LYS A 154 16.37 0.70 -3.91
CA LYS A 154 16.63 -0.51 -3.13
C LYS A 154 17.70 -0.24 -2.09
N ASP A 155 17.37 -0.43 -0.81
CA ASP A 155 18.30 -0.30 0.31
C ASP A 155 19.10 -1.59 0.53
N GLY A 156 18.47 -2.75 0.29
CA GLY A 156 19.12 -4.05 0.47
C GLY A 156 18.14 -5.20 0.65
N VAL A 157 18.67 -6.34 1.08
CA VAL A 157 17.88 -7.54 1.43
C VAL A 157 18.21 -7.95 2.86
N ILE A 158 17.18 -8.02 3.70
CA ILE A 158 17.31 -8.62 5.03
C ILE A 158 16.93 -10.08 4.91
N ARG A 159 17.93 -10.95 5.14
CA ARG A 159 17.72 -12.40 5.07
C ARG A 159 17.09 -12.92 6.35
N HIS A 160 16.24 -13.94 6.23
CA HIS A 160 15.55 -14.60 7.35
C HIS A 160 14.80 -13.59 8.26
N HIS A 161 14.09 -12.62 7.63
CA HIS A 161 13.57 -11.42 8.29
C HIS A 161 12.25 -11.65 9.02
N GLN A 162 11.36 -12.41 8.43
CA GLN A 162 9.99 -12.63 8.95
C GLN A 162 9.51 -14.04 8.62
N ALA A 163 8.51 -14.51 9.36
CA ALA A 163 7.80 -15.73 8.99
C ALA A 163 6.74 -15.43 7.90
N ARG A 164 6.62 -16.33 6.93
CA ARG A 164 5.47 -16.39 6.02
C ARG A 164 4.31 -17.13 6.67
N ARG A 165 3.15 -17.10 6.05
CA ARG A 165 1.96 -17.82 6.55
C ARG A 165 2.14 -19.33 6.67
N ASP A 166 2.96 -19.94 5.83
CA ASP A 166 3.28 -21.35 5.83
C ASP A 166 4.39 -21.74 6.83
N GLY A 167 4.85 -20.76 7.64
CA GLY A 167 5.91 -20.94 8.63
C GLY A 167 7.33 -20.88 8.06
N THR A 168 7.51 -20.76 6.74
CA THR A 168 8.84 -20.62 6.14
C THR A 168 9.41 -19.22 6.38
N ALA A 169 10.74 -19.11 6.37
CA ALA A 169 11.41 -17.82 6.54
C ALA A 169 11.35 -16.99 5.23
N ARG A 170 11.05 -15.70 5.41
CA ARG A 170 11.03 -14.70 4.35
C ARG A 170 12.31 -13.88 4.35
N ASP A 171 12.96 -13.77 3.22
CA ASP A 171 13.91 -12.71 2.93
C ASP A 171 13.13 -11.49 2.44
N SER A 172 13.38 -10.31 3.00
CA SER A 172 12.68 -9.08 2.64
C SER A 172 13.58 -8.15 1.86
N VAL A 173 13.12 -7.75 0.68
CA VAL A 173 13.76 -6.68 -0.10
C VAL A 173 13.24 -5.35 0.41
N MET A 174 14.16 -4.49 0.85
CA MET A 174 13.88 -3.17 1.43
C MET A 174 14.11 -2.09 0.39
N TYR A 175 13.22 -1.12 0.36
CA TYR A 175 13.27 0.06 -0.49
C TYR A 175 12.92 1.30 0.32
N SER A 176 13.39 2.46 -0.13
CA SER A 176 13.00 3.75 0.45
C SER A 176 12.90 4.86 -0.59
N ILE A 177 12.18 5.91 -0.21
CA ILE A 177 12.16 7.22 -0.85
C ILE A 177 12.49 8.23 0.24
N LEU A 178 13.49 9.07 0.00
CA LEU A 178 13.88 10.14 0.90
C LEU A 178 13.12 11.43 0.57
N VAL A 179 12.95 12.30 1.58
CA VAL A 179 12.28 13.60 1.38
C VAL A 179 12.96 14.44 0.28
N ALA A 180 14.28 14.35 0.14
CA ALA A 180 15.03 15.06 -0.91
C ALA A 180 14.73 14.54 -2.32
N GLU A 181 14.25 13.29 -2.45
CA GLU A 181 13.90 12.69 -3.75
C GLU A 181 12.42 12.92 -4.11
N TRP A 182 11.60 13.29 -3.12
CA TRP A 182 10.16 13.41 -3.26
C TRP A 182 9.72 14.35 -4.41
N PRO A 183 10.31 15.53 -4.63
CA PRO A 183 9.87 16.40 -5.72
C PRO A 183 9.91 15.73 -7.11
N ASP A 184 10.95 14.95 -7.38
CA ASP A 184 11.09 14.23 -8.66
C ASP A 184 10.18 13.01 -8.73
N VAL A 185 10.04 12.25 -7.63
CA VAL A 185 9.12 11.11 -7.51
C VAL A 185 7.68 11.59 -7.71
N LYS A 186 7.28 12.70 -7.10
CA LYS A 186 5.94 13.30 -7.26
C LYS A 186 5.66 13.63 -8.72
N ARG A 187 6.60 14.33 -9.37
CA ARG A 187 6.50 14.69 -10.79
C ARG A 187 6.37 13.46 -11.67
N HIS A 188 7.20 12.44 -11.43
CA HIS A 188 7.17 11.18 -12.16
C HIS A 188 5.81 10.48 -12.03
N LEU A 189 5.26 10.36 -10.82
CA LEU A 189 3.96 9.71 -10.56
C LEU A 189 2.81 10.50 -11.19
N ALA A 190 2.81 11.84 -11.09
CA ALA A 190 1.81 12.69 -11.73
C ALA A 190 1.81 12.51 -13.25
N LEU A 191 3.01 12.51 -13.88
CA LEU A 191 3.14 12.29 -15.32
C LEU A 191 2.66 10.89 -15.75
N ARG A 192 2.97 9.87 -14.95
CA ARG A 192 2.54 8.49 -15.20
C ARG A 192 1.01 8.36 -15.17
N LEU A 193 0.34 9.01 -14.21
CA LEU A 193 -1.12 9.04 -14.11
C LEU A 193 -1.76 9.78 -15.28
N ALA A 194 -1.21 10.94 -15.66
CA ALA A 194 -1.70 11.71 -16.81
C ALA A 194 -1.59 10.94 -18.15
N ARG A 195 -0.58 10.08 -18.31
CA ARG A 195 -0.43 9.23 -19.49
C ARG A 195 -1.39 8.05 -19.48
N GLY A 196 -1.63 7.44 -18.31
CA GLY A 196 -2.59 6.33 -18.16
C GLY A 196 -4.04 6.74 -18.40
N SER A 197 -4.38 8.02 -18.18
CA SER A 197 -5.71 8.57 -18.48
C SER A 197 -5.95 8.88 -19.97
N ARG A 198 -4.88 8.86 -20.78
CA ARG A 198 -4.91 9.09 -22.24
C ARG A 198 -4.84 7.78 -23.02
N SER A 199 -5.57 6.73 -22.64
CA SER A 199 -5.71 5.58 -23.53
C SER A 199 -6.39 6.05 -24.83
N PRO A 200 -5.87 5.70 -26.03
CA PRO A 200 -6.46 6.13 -27.27
C PRO A 200 -7.89 5.59 -27.36
N SER A 201 -8.83 6.50 -27.62
CA SER A 201 -10.08 6.10 -28.27
C SER A 201 -9.69 5.40 -29.57
N ALA A 202 -9.93 4.09 -29.62
CA ALA A 202 -9.84 3.31 -30.84
C ALA A 202 -10.94 3.76 -31.82
#